data_00a426d271785a0a287ead844cc77423
#
_entry.id   00a426d271785a0a287ead844cc77423
#
_cell.length_a   1.000
_cell.length_b   1.000
_cell.length_c   1.000
_cell.angle_alpha   90.00
_cell.angle_beta   90.00
_cell.angle_gamma   90.00
#
_symmetry.space_group_name_H-M   'P 1'
#
loop_
_entity.id
_entity.type
_entity.pdbx_description
1 polymer ?
#
loop_
_entity_poly.entity_id
_entity_poly.type
_entity_poly.pdbx_seq_one_letter_code
_entity_poly.pdbx_strand_id
1 'polypeptide(L)'
;MILVLIVSLTSGYFKYQAIVVATGSMTPNINKGDVVVVKKLDEKEILNLNVGDVLVFHRENKIVVHRIYEIYTSGNEIFFKTKGDHNNAPDGYLIEKSEVIGTTKFKVSYVGYPTVILYEKLKW
;
A
#
# COMPACT_ATOMS: atom_id res chain seq x y z
N MET A 1 3.18 4.01 -12.69
CA MET A 1 3.16 2.54 -12.79
C MET A 1 4.02 1.94 -11.68
N ILE A 2 3.54 0.89 -11.09
CA ILE A 2 4.28 0.19 -10.05
C ILE A 2 4.81 -1.10 -10.62
N LEU A 3 6.13 -1.26 -10.59
CA LEU A 3 6.73 -2.53 -10.84
C LEU A 3 6.68 -3.32 -9.54
N VAL A 4 6.07 -4.47 -9.60
CA VAL A 4 5.95 -5.28 -8.40
C VAL A 4 6.85 -6.48 -8.54
N LEU A 5 7.83 -6.55 -7.67
CA LEU A 5 8.53 -7.78 -7.39
C LEU A 5 7.98 -8.26 -6.06
N ILE A 6 7.08 -9.21 -6.12
CA ILE A 6 6.49 -9.77 -4.90
C ILE A 6 7.37 -10.91 -4.44
N VAL A 7 7.93 -10.74 -3.25
CA VAL A 7 8.64 -11.80 -2.59
C VAL A 7 7.75 -12.28 -1.45
N SER A 8 7.20 -13.46 -1.61
CA SER A 8 6.40 -14.06 -0.55
C SER A 8 7.36 -14.48 0.56
N LEU A 9 7.12 -13.99 1.76
CA LEU A 9 8.00 -14.24 2.87
C LEU A 9 7.92 -15.67 3.41
N THR A 10 6.96 -16.43 3.01
CA THR A 10 6.84 -17.87 3.09
C THR A 10 5.41 -18.26 2.78
N SER A 11 5.12 -19.54 2.87
CA SER A 11 3.79 -20.07 2.62
C SER A 11 2.73 -19.45 3.53
N GLY A 12 1.51 -19.84 3.39
CA GLY A 12 0.30 -19.27 3.94
C GLY A 12 0.24 -18.89 5.42
N TYR A 13 1.25 -19.19 6.22
CA TYR A 13 1.30 -18.77 7.61
C TYR A 13 1.64 -17.29 7.78
N PHE A 14 2.31 -16.70 6.79
CA PHE A 14 2.75 -15.32 6.91
C PHE A 14 1.83 -14.41 6.13
N LYS A 15 1.35 -13.40 6.83
CA LYS A 15 0.45 -12.41 6.28
C LYS A 15 1.21 -11.24 5.64
N TYR A 16 2.50 -11.41 5.39
CA TYR A 16 3.35 -10.32 4.93
C TYR A 16 3.95 -10.61 3.57
N GLN A 17 4.07 -9.58 2.76
CA GLN A 17 4.75 -9.61 1.47
C GLN A 17 5.63 -8.39 1.33
N ALA A 18 6.73 -8.54 0.60
CA ALA A 18 7.60 -7.41 0.26
C ALA A 18 7.33 -6.99 -1.18
N ILE A 19 7.19 -5.71 -1.40
CA ILE A 19 6.91 -5.12 -2.71
C ILE A 19 7.92 -4.02 -2.97
N VAL A 20 8.54 -4.04 -4.16
CA VAL A 20 9.43 -2.97 -4.61
C VAL A 20 8.60 -1.90 -5.30
N VAL A 21 8.74 -0.66 -4.84
CA VAL A 21 7.99 0.47 -5.37
C VAL A 21 8.70 1.03 -6.59
N ALA A 22 8.00 1.16 -7.71
CA ALA A 22 8.60 1.60 -8.96
C ALA A 22 8.15 2.99 -9.41
N THR A 23 7.36 3.69 -8.63
CA THR A 23 6.90 5.04 -8.97
C THR A 23 7.13 6.01 -7.84
N GLY A 24 7.06 7.31 -8.16
CA GLY A 24 7.22 8.37 -7.17
C GLY A 24 5.91 8.91 -6.61
N SER A 25 4.78 8.23 -6.82
CA SER A 25 3.48 8.76 -6.41
C SER A 25 3.31 8.91 -4.89
N MET A 26 4.14 8.23 -4.10
CA MET A 26 4.12 8.33 -2.64
C MET A 26 5.31 9.10 -2.06
N THR A 27 6.08 9.76 -2.91
CA THR A 27 7.18 10.62 -2.46
C THR A 27 6.63 11.78 -1.62
N PRO A 28 7.28 12.17 -0.55
CA PRO A 28 8.58 11.72 -0.05
C PRO A 28 8.53 10.55 0.95
N ASN A 29 7.34 10.09 1.30
CA ASN A 29 7.20 9.07 2.34
C ASN A 29 7.64 7.69 1.88
N ILE A 30 7.28 7.33 0.65
CA ILE A 30 7.76 6.10 0.02
C ILE A 30 8.31 6.49 -1.34
N ASN A 31 9.55 6.13 -1.61
CA ASN A 31 10.23 6.55 -2.82
C ASN A 31 10.42 5.38 -3.78
N LYS A 32 10.60 5.73 -5.05
CA LYS A 32 10.93 4.74 -6.04
C LYS A 32 12.18 3.96 -5.61
N GLY A 33 12.11 2.66 -5.67
CA GLY A 33 13.19 1.78 -5.24
C GLY A 33 13.08 1.29 -3.79
N ASP A 34 12.20 1.90 -3.01
CA ASP A 34 11.95 1.41 -1.66
C ASP A 34 11.24 0.06 -1.70
N VAL A 35 11.49 -0.74 -0.70
CA VAL A 35 10.77 -1.98 -0.47
C VAL A 35 9.79 -1.74 0.67
N VAL A 36 8.53 -2.01 0.43
CA VAL A 36 7.51 -1.92 1.49
C VAL A 36 7.10 -3.32 1.90
N VAL A 37 6.92 -3.49 3.19
CA VAL A 37 6.40 -4.75 3.74
C VAL A 37 4.92 -4.57 3.95
N VAL A 38 4.13 -5.36 3.24
CA VAL A 38 2.68 -5.27 3.23
C VAL A 38 2.11 -6.35 4.12
N LYS A 39 1.24 -5.96 5.03
CA LYS A 39 0.44 -6.90 5.79
C LYS A 39 -0.84 -7.16 5.03
N LYS A 40 -1.08 -8.40 4.65
CA LYS A 40 -2.34 -8.81 4.03
C LYS A 40 -3.46 -8.71 5.05
N LEU A 41 -4.61 -8.24 4.61
CA LEU A 41 -5.75 -8.02 5.49
C LEU A 41 -6.88 -8.99 5.16
N ASP A 42 -7.55 -9.50 6.20
CA ASP A 42 -8.79 -10.22 6.05
C ASP A 42 -9.98 -9.23 6.05
N GLU A 43 -11.18 -9.73 5.88
CA GLU A 43 -12.36 -8.87 5.79
C GLU A 43 -12.58 -8.01 7.03
N LYS A 44 -12.32 -8.55 8.21
CA LYS A 44 -12.50 -7.80 9.46
C LYS A 44 -11.47 -6.68 9.59
N GLU A 45 -10.24 -6.98 9.21
CA GLU A 45 -9.16 -6.01 9.28
C GLU A 45 -9.37 -4.87 8.28
N ILE A 46 -9.93 -5.18 7.10
CA ILE A 46 -10.25 -4.15 6.10
C ILE A 46 -11.26 -3.16 6.67
N LEU A 47 -12.23 -3.63 7.43
CA LEU A 47 -13.24 -2.76 8.03
C LEU A 47 -12.67 -1.83 9.12
N ASN A 48 -11.48 -2.13 9.61
CA ASN A 48 -10.82 -1.32 10.65
C ASN A 48 -9.80 -0.34 10.09
N LEU A 49 -9.69 -0.23 8.77
CA LEU A 49 -8.80 0.74 8.14
C LEU A 49 -9.28 2.17 8.39
N ASN A 50 -8.33 3.08 8.50
CA ASN A 50 -8.60 4.48 8.76
C ASN A 50 -8.08 5.36 7.64
N VAL A 51 -8.66 6.55 7.51
CA VAL A 51 -8.10 7.60 6.65
C VAL A 51 -6.67 7.87 7.12
N GLY A 52 -5.76 7.93 6.16
CA GLY A 52 -4.32 8.11 6.43
C GLY A 52 -3.53 6.81 6.35
N ASP A 53 -4.18 5.66 6.44
CA ASP A 53 -3.49 4.39 6.23
C ASP A 53 -3.05 4.26 4.78
N VAL A 54 -1.92 3.60 4.57
CA VAL A 54 -1.43 3.34 3.21
C VAL A 54 -1.98 2.01 2.75
N LEU A 55 -2.78 2.07 1.70
CA LEU A 55 -3.49 0.92 1.15
C LEU A 55 -2.73 0.34 -0.02
N VAL A 56 -2.65 -0.97 -0.07
CA VAL A 56 -2.10 -1.71 -1.20
C VAL A 56 -3.25 -2.46 -1.85
N PHE A 57 -3.46 -2.22 -3.13
CA PHE A 57 -4.63 -2.76 -3.81
C PHE A 57 -4.33 -3.10 -5.27
N HIS A 58 -5.19 -3.94 -5.84
CA HIS A 58 -5.14 -4.28 -7.27
C HIS A 58 -6.01 -3.34 -8.06
N ARG A 59 -5.50 -2.89 -9.18
CA ARG A 59 -6.28 -2.12 -10.14
C ARG A 59 -5.74 -2.36 -11.55
N GLU A 60 -6.58 -2.86 -12.44
CA GLU A 60 -6.22 -3.06 -13.87
C GLU A 60 -4.90 -3.82 -14.05
N ASN A 61 -4.79 -4.97 -13.40
CA ASN A 61 -3.61 -5.82 -13.44
C ASN A 61 -2.35 -5.17 -12.86
N LYS A 62 -2.52 -4.14 -12.04
CA LYS A 62 -1.41 -3.47 -11.38
C LYS A 62 -1.63 -3.49 -9.89
N ILE A 63 -0.53 -3.42 -9.15
CA ILE A 63 -0.59 -3.21 -7.71
C ILE A 63 -0.26 -1.75 -7.45
N VAL A 64 -1.14 -1.08 -6.74
CA VAL A 64 -1.02 0.34 -6.42
C VAL A 64 -0.84 0.48 -4.92
N VAL A 65 0.04 1.40 -4.52
CA VAL A 65 0.29 1.75 -3.12
C VAL A 65 -0.02 3.23 -2.97
N HIS A 66 -1.18 3.56 -2.42
CA HIS A 66 -1.60 4.95 -2.19
C HIS A 66 -2.22 5.07 -0.80
N ARG A 67 -2.33 6.29 -0.33
CA ARG A 67 -2.89 6.58 0.99
C ARG A 67 -4.40 6.71 0.92
N ILE A 68 -5.10 6.21 1.93
CA ILE A 68 -6.55 6.36 2.03
C ILE A 68 -6.86 7.84 2.30
N TYR A 69 -7.63 8.43 1.41
CA TYR A 69 -8.05 9.83 1.45
C TYR A 69 -9.42 9.98 2.09
N GLU A 70 -10.36 9.10 1.72
CA GLU A 70 -11.71 9.05 2.27
C GLU A 70 -12.21 7.62 2.30
N ILE A 71 -13.13 7.33 3.21
CA ILE A 71 -13.78 6.02 3.32
C ILE A 71 -15.28 6.24 3.22
N TYR A 72 -15.93 5.49 2.34
CA TYR A 72 -17.36 5.55 2.14
C TYR A 72 -17.99 4.21 2.48
N THR A 73 -19.15 4.26 3.11
CA THR A 73 -19.93 3.05 3.38
C THR A 73 -21.31 3.19 2.76
N SER A 74 -21.81 2.11 2.19
CA SER A 74 -23.16 2.06 1.61
C SER A 74 -23.74 0.69 1.90
N GLY A 75 -24.69 0.64 2.85
CA GLY A 75 -25.20 -0.62 3.32
C GLY A 75 -24.11 -1.45 3.96
N ASN A 76 -23.86 -2.64 3.44
CA ASN A 76 -22.82 -3.54 3.93
C ASN A 76 -21.51 -3.39 3.15
N GLU A 77 -21.44 -2.44 2.23
CA GLU A 77 -20.26 -2.25 1.38
C GLU A 77 -19.40 -1.11 1.88
N ILE A 78 -18.09 -1.25 1.69
CA ILE A 78 -17.12 -0.23 2.03
C ILE A 78 -16.29 0.08 0.79
N PHE A 79 -16.01 1.35 0.58
CA PHE A 79 -15.22 1.84 -0.54
C PHE A 79 -14.15 2.78 -0.04
N PHE A 80 -13.00 2.74 -0.68
CA PHE A 80 -11.88 3.60 -0.32
C PHE A 80 -11.57 4.54 -1.48
N LYS A 81 -11.41 5.81 -1.16
CA LYS A 81 -10.84 6.79 -2.07
C LYS A 81 -9.41 7.00 -1.67
N THR A 82 -8.50 6.90 -2.62
CA THR A 82 -7.07 6.95 -2.36
C THR A 82 -6.41 8.12 -3.06
N LYS A 83 -5.22 8.46 -2.60
CA LYS A 83 -4.43 9.52 -3.18
C LYS A 83 -2.94 9.21 -2.97
N GLY A 84 -2.16 9.35 -4.03
CA GLY A 84 -0.71 9.32 -3.90
C GLY A 84 -0.22 10.58 -3.20
N ASP A 85 0.73 10.45 -2.28
CA ASP A 85 1.21 11.59 -1.48
C ASP A 85 1.81 12.70 -2.35
N HIS A 86 2.38 12.35 -3.48
CA HIS A 86 2.99 13.32 -4.40
C HIS A 86 1.97 13.89 -5.39
N ASN A 87 0.78 13.34 -5.45
CA ASN A 87 -0.23 13.74 -6.42
C ASN A 87 -1.04 14.92 -5.90
N ASN A 88 -1.49 15.77 -6.83
CA ASN A 88 -2.24 16.97 -6.47
C ASN A 88 -3.73 16.72 -6.21
N ALA A 89 -4.22 15.56 -6.60
CA ALA A 89 -5.63 15.23 -6.48
C ALA A 89 -5.81 13.76 -6.14
N PRO A 90 -6.95 13.42 -5.51
CA PRO A 90 -7.29 12.02 -5.27
C PRO A 90 -7.44 11.25 -6.58
N ASP A 91 -7.29 9.94 -6.49
CA ASP A 91 -7.51 9.05 -7.63
C ASP A 91 -8.97 9.14 -8.08
N GLY A 92 -9.18 9.01 -9.38
CA GLY A 92 -10.50 9.19 -9.98
C GLY A 92 -11.44 7.98 -9.85
N TYR A 93 -11.17 7.07 -8.95
CA TYR A 93 -11.96 5.84 -8.78
C TYR A 93 -12.06 5.47 -7.30
N LEU A 94 -12.97 4.58 -6.99
CA LEU A 94 -13.12 4.01 -5.66
C LEU A 94 -12.60 2.58 -5.65
N ILE A 95 -12.04 2.17 -4.52
CA ILE A 95 -11.49 0.84 -4.34
C ILE A 95 -12.50 0.02 -3.53
N GLU A 96 -12.89 -1.12 -4.07
CA GLU A 96 -13.76 -2.04 -3.38
C GLU A 96 -12.96 -2.95 -2.44
N LYS A 97 -13.63 -3.50 -1.47
CA LYS A 97 -13.04 -4.43 -0.51
C LYS A 97 -12.31 -5.58 -1.19
N SER A 98 -12.86 -6.10 -2.28
CA SER A 98 -12.27 -7.22 -3.02
C SER A 98 -10.95 -6.86 -3.71
N GLU A 99 -10.69 -5.59 -3.93
CA GLU A 99 -9.45 -5.12 -4.57
C GLU A 99 -8.32 -4.91 -3.56
N VAL A 100 -8.62 -4.90 -2.28
CA VAL A 100 -7.64 -4.62 -1.23
C VAL A 100 -6.74 -5.82 -0.99
N ILE A 101 -5.44 -5.60 -1.05
CA ILE A 101 -4.43 -6.60 -0.68
C ILE A 101 -4.09 -6.44 0.79
N GLY A 102 -3.75 -5.23 1.20
CA GLY A 102 -3.32 -4.98 2.56
C GLY A 102 -2.89 -3.55 2.81
N THR A 103 -2.12 -3.39 3.87
CA THR A 103 -1.58 -2.10 4.27
C THR A 103 -0.08 -2.22 4.54
N THR A 104 0.65 -1.13 4.37
CA THR A 104 2.09 -1.14 4.62
C THR A 104 2.37 -1.06 6.11
N LYS A 105 3.35 -1.84 6.56
CA LYS A 105 3.78 -1.84 7.96
C LYS A 105 5.17 -1.27 8.12
N PHE A 106 6.06 -1.58 7.18
CA PHE A 106 7.44 -1.15 7.22
C PHE A 106 7.88 -0.74 5.83
N LYS A 107 8.90 0.07 5.79
CA LYS A 107 9.59 0.41 4.57
C LYS A 107 11.08 0.15 4.77
N VAL A 108 11.71 -0.37 3.71
CA VAL A 108 13.16 -0.55 3.66
C VAL A 108 13.65 0.32 2.52
N SER A 109 14.47 1.30 2.82
CA SER A 109 14.97 2.23 1.82
C SER A 109 16.30 1.76 1.25
N TYR A 110 16.43 1.84 -0.07
CA TYR A 110 17.69 1.63 -0.75
C TYR A 110 18.39 2.96 -0.92
N VAL A 111 19.58 3.10 -0.36
CA VAL A 111 20.30 4.38 -0.29
C VAL A 111 21.46 4.43 -1.28
N GLY A 112 21.22 4.10 -2.53
CA GLY A 112 22.19 4.24 -3.60
C GLY A 112 23.39 3.30 -3.59
N TYR A 113 23.56 2.53 -2.55
CA TYR A 113 24.54 1.46 -2.43
C TYR A 113 23.80 0.17 -2.08
N PRO A 114 24.46 -0.99 -2.12
CA PRO A 114 23.80 -2.20 -1.64
C PRO A 114 23.53 -2.17 -0.13
N THR A 115 23.32 -0.99 0.40
CA THR A 115 23.01 -0.76 1.81
C THR A 115 21.53 -0.43 1.91
N VAL A 116 20.84 -1.17 2.75
CA VAL A 116 19.41 -1.01 2.95
C VAL A 116 19.17 -0.56 4.38
N ILE A 117 18.35 0.48 4.54
CA ILE A 117 18.00 1.01 5.86
C ILE A 117 16.56 0.59 6.16
N LEU A 118 16.38 -0.08 7.29
CA LEU A 118 15.07 -0.51 7.74
C LEU A 118 14.46 0.56 8.64
N TYR A 119 13.23 0.94 8.33
CA TYR A 119 12.42 1.82 9.17
C TYR A 119 11.36 0.97 9.84
N GLU A 120 11.32 1.00 11.15
CA GLU A 120 10.42 0.15 11.91
C GLU A 120 8.96 0.39 11.59
N LYS A 121 8.58 1.62 11.37
CA LYS A 121 7.19 1.96 11.21
C LYS A 121 7.05 3.26 10.47
N LEU A 122 6.16 3.27 9.51
CA LEU A 122 5.85 4.51 8.82
C LEU A 122 4.85 5.30 9.65
N LYS A 123 5.23 6.53 9.95
CA LYS A 123 4.33 7.48 10.60
C LYS A 123 3.82 8.45 9.56
N TRP A 124 2.56 8.44 9.40
CA TRP A 124 1.91 9.22 8.38
C TRP A 124 1.12 10.38 8.97
#